data_665542e11b7bfa34344e82dbb45881bb
#
_entry.id   665542e11b7bfa34344e82dbb45881bb
#
_cell.length_a   1.000
_cell.length_b   1.000
_cell.length_c   1.000
_cell.angle_alpha   90.00
_cell.angle_beta   90.00
_cell.angle_gamma   90.00
#
_symmetry.space_group_name_H-M   'P 1'
#
loop_
_entity.id
_entity.type
_entity.pdbx_description
1 polymer ?
#
loop_
_entity_poly.entity_id
_entity_poly.type
_entity_poly.pdbx_seq_one_letter_code
_entity_poly.pdbx_strand_id
1 'polypeptide(L)'
;MEVPPLKLLLHACCCPCTLEPLRLLLEEGHDIAIAYMNSNIHPAEEYEHRRAVLLDFAREQGLEVIEGVYDPQAWSRAAGVFGTDPDQRPDRCRACYRLRLEEACAYASANGFEGVATTLTVSPYQYTETIREELERACEPHGLAAVFRDYREQYPEATRRSKAMGMYRQNYGGCV
;
A
#
# COMPACT_ATOMS: atom_id res chain seq x y z
N MET A 1 -17.46 8.85 11.29
CA MET A 1 -17.35 10.26 10.88
C MET A 1 -16.63 10.31 9.53
N GLU A 2 -17.23 11.00 8.59
CA GLU A 2 -16.65 11.11 7.25
C GLU A 2 -15.46 12.07 7.26
N VAL A 3 -14.39 11.68 6.57
CA VAL A 3 -13.25 12.56 6.36
C VAL A 3 -13.61 13.50 5.21
N PRO A 4 -13.39 14.83 5.34
CA PRO A 4 -13.64 15.74 4.22
C PRO A 4 -12.75 15.40 3.02
N PRO A 5 -13.14 15.79 1.80
CA PRO A 5 -12.31 15.52 0.62
C PRO A 5 -10.89 16.07 0.78
N LEU A 6 -9.91 15.23 0.48
CA LEU A 6 -8.49 15.52 0.64
C LEU A 6 -7.73 15.24 -0.65
N LYS A 7 -6.60 15.91 -0.82
CA LYS A 7 -5.56 15.46 -1.74
C LYS A 7 -4.82 14.31 -1.06
N LEU A 8 -5.04 13.10 -1.55
CA LEU A 8 -4.71 11.88 -0.84
C LEU A 8 -3.72 11.03 -1.63
N LEU A 9 -2.66 10.57 -0.96
CA LEU A 9 -1.74 9.60 -1.53
C LEU A 9 -2.14 8.21 -1.05
N LEU A 10 -2.49 7.32 -2.00
CA LEU A 10 -2.87 5.94 -1.69
C LEU A 10 -1.70 5.00 -1.93
N HIS A 11 -1.13 4.49 -0.83
CA HIS A 11 -0.09 3.46 -0.91
C HIS A 11 -0.70 2.16 -1.40
N ALA A 12 -0.19 1.64 -2.53
CA ALA A 12 -0.70 0.43 -3.17
C ALA A 12 0.34 -0.68 -3.09
N CYS A 13 -0.03 -1.80 -2.47
CA CYS A 13 0.84 -2.97 -2.39
C CYS A 13 0.81 -3.80 -3.69
N CYS A 14 -0.32 -3.80 -4.38
CA CYS A 14 -0.50 -4.47 -5.67
C CYS A 14 -1.79 -3.96 -6.31
N CYS A 15 -2.00 -4.27 -7.58
CA CYS A 15 -3.17 -3.78 -8.29
C CYS A 15 -4.49 -4.41 -7.79
N PRO A 16 -4.59 -5.74 -7.60
CA PRO A 16 -5.84 -6.33 -7.10
C PRO A 16 -6.32 -5.73 -5.78
N CYS A 17 -5.41 -5.47 -4.84
CA CYS A 17 -5.76 -4.88 -3.56
C CYS A 17 -6.11 -3.40 -3.66
N THR A 18 -5.79 -2.74 -4.77
CA THR A 18 -6.04 -1.32 -4.99
C THR A 18 -7.47 -1.05 -5.45
N LEU A 19 -8.10 -2.01 -6.11
CA LEU A 19 -9.37 -1.81 -6.82
C LEU A 19 -10.48 -1.26 -5.92
N GLU A 20 -10.74 -1.89 -4.78
CA GLU A 20 -11.85 -1.50 -3.91
C GLU A 20 -11.54 -0.27 -3.05
N PRO A 21 -10.36 -0.16 -2.40
CA PRO A 21 -10.04 1.08 -1.70
C PRO A 21 -10.09 2.31 -2.60
N LEU A 22 -9.54 2.21 -3.81
CA LEU A 22 -9.56 3.31 -4.76
C LEU A 22 -11.00 3.73 -5.11
N ARG A 23 -11.85 2.74 -5.43
CA ARG A 23 -13.25 3.02 -5.77
C ARG A 23 -13.96 3.76 -4.64
N LEU A 24 -13.81 3.26 -3.41
CA LEU A 24 -14.47 3.85 -2.25
C LEU A 24 -13.97 5.26 -1.95
N LEU A 25 -12.66 5.47 -2.02
CA LEU A 25 -12.07 6.78 -1.75
C LEU A 25 -12.42 7.80 -2.84
N LEU A 26 -12.48 7.38 -4.10
CA LEU A 26 -12.94 8.27 -5.18
C LEU A 26 -14.41 8.64 -5.01
N GLU A 27 -15.27 7.71 -4.59
CA GLU A 27 -16.68 7.99 -4.30
C GLU A 27 -16.85 9.03 -3.19
N GLU A 28 -15.90 9.07 -2.25
CA GLU A 28 -15.89 10.06 -1.16
C GLU A 28 -15.39 11.43 -1.61
N GLY A 29 -14.96 11.57 -2.86
CA GLY A 29 -14.56 12.84 -3.44
C GLY A 29 -13.08 13.20 -3.30
N HIS A 30 -12.23 12.28 -2.84
CA HIS A 30 -10.80 12.54 -2.70
C HIS A 30 -10.12 12.69 -4.05
N ASP A 31 -9.10 13.56 -4.09
CA ASP A 31 -8.19 13.70 -5.22
C ASP A 31 -7.00 12.76 -4.95
N ILE A 32 -6.87 11.70 -5.76
CA ILE A 32 -5.99 10.58 -5.44
C ILE A 32 -4.84 10.45 -6.44
N ALA A 33 -3.62 10.32 -5.92
CA ALA A 33 -2.49 9.72 -6.62
C ALA A 33 -2.12 8.41 -5.92
N ILE A 34 -1.59 7.47 -6.68
CA ILE A 34 -1.20 6.16 -6.17
C ILE A 34 0.31 6.14 -5.93
N ALA A 35 0.74 5.62 -4.78
CA ALA A 35 2.15 5.44 -4.47
C ALA A 35 2.52 3.95 -4.56
N TYR A 36 3.46 3.61 -5.43
CA TYR A 36 4.02 2.26 -5.53
C TYR A 36 5.40 2.27 -4.88
N MET A 37 5.47 1.88 -3.63
CA MET A 37 6.64 1.97 -2.77
C MET A 37 6.77 0.68 -1.97
N ASN A 38 7.32 -0.37 -2.63
CA ASN A 38 7.25 -1.74 -2.15
C ASN A 38 8.60 -2.47 -2.26
N SER A 39 9.62 -1.97 -1.58
CA SER A 39 10.94 -2.58 -1.57
C SER A 39 10.98 -3.96 -0.91
N ASN A 40 9.86 -4.41 -0.31
CA ASN A 40 9.71 -5.74 0.24
C ASN A 40 9.57 -6.83 -0.82
N ILE A 41 9.20 -6.48 -2.05
CA ILE A 41 8.89 -7.47 -3.07
C ILE A 41 10.15 -8.09 -3.65
N HIS A 42 10.25 -9.41 -3.59
CA HIS A 42 11.34 -10.21 -4.11
C HIS A 42 10.79 -11.33 -4.96
N PRO A 43 11.44 -11.74 -6.05
CA PRO A 43 12.62 -11.09 -6.64
C PRO A 43 12.26 -9.82 -7.41
N ALA A 44 13.26 -9.16 -7.98
CA ALA A 44 13.06 -7.93 -8.73
C ALA A 44 12.08 -8.09 -9.90
N GLU A 45 12.05 -9.26 -10.54
CA GLU A 45 11.12 -9.55 -11.64
C GLU A 45 9.66 -9.48 -11.16
N GLU A 46 9.39 -9.95 -9.95
CA GLU A 46 8.04 -9.87 -9.36
C GLU A 46 7.67 -8.42 -9.06
N TYR A 47 8.61 -7.63 -8.55
CA TYR A 47 8.41 -6.20 -8.34
C TYR A 47 8.02 -5.51 -9.66
N GLU A 48 8.77 -5.78 -10.73
CA GLU A 48 8.51 -5.21 -12.05
C GLU A 48 7.17 -5.68 -12.63
N HIS A 49 6.81 -6.94 -12.42
CA HIS A 49 5.54 -7.48 -12.91
C HIS A 49 4.36 -6.76 -12.24
N ARG A 50 4.38 -6.65 -10.91
CA ARG A 50 3.32 -5.95 -10.17
C ARG A 50 3.28 -4.47 -10.52
N ARG A 51 4.44 -3.86 -10.73
CA ARG A 51 4.56 -2.47 -11.15
C ARG A 51 3.85 -2.24 -12.49
N ALA A 52 4.16 -3.07 -13.49
CA ALA A 52 3.59 -2.94 -14.83
C ALA A 52 2.06 -3.06 -14.82
N VAL A 53 1.53 -4.01 -14.05
CA VAL A 53 0.08 -4.21 -13.93
C VAL A 53 -0.58 -2.97 -13.33
N LEU A 54 0.00 -2.41 -12.28
CA LEU A 54 -0.53 -1.21 -11.62
C LEU A 54 -0.47 0.01 -12.53
N LEU A 55 0.64 0.21 -13.24
CA LEU A 55 0.79 1.33 -14.16
C LEU A 55 -0.23 1.30 -15.29
N ASP A 56 -0.48 0.12 -15.86
CA ASP A 56 -1.48 -0.04 -16.92
C ASP A 56 -2.88 0.29 -16.41
N PHE A 57 -3.23 -0.22 -15.24
CA PHE A 57 -4.52 0.06 -14.61
C PHE A 57 -4.68 1.56 -14.32
N ALA A 58 -3.68 2.17 -13.73
CA ALA A 58 -3.74 3.60 -13.38
C ALA A 58 -3.86 4.48 -14.61
N ARG A 59 -3.18 4.14 -15.70
CA ARG A 59 -3.29 4.86 -16.97
C ARG A 59 -4.71 4.81 -17.51
N GLU A 60 -5.35 3.64 -17.47
CA GLU A 60 -6.74 3.49 -17.89
C GLU A 60 -7.70 4.31 -17.03
N GLN A 61 -7.39 4.48 -15.74
CA GLN A 61 -8.20 5.25 -14.81
C GLN A 61 -7.88 6.74 -14.83
N GLY A 62 -6.84 7.17 -15.55
CA GLY A 62 -6.42 8.56 -15.57
C GLY A 62 -5.76 9.02 -14.27
N LEU A 63 -5.11 8.11 -13.56
CA LEU A 63 -4.49 8.39 -12.26
C LEU A 63 -2.98 8.41 -12.35
N GLU A 64 -2.35 9.32 -11.60
CA GLU A 64 -0.90 9.40 -11.46
C GLU A 64 -0.41 8.31 -10.52
N VAL A 65 0.70 7.68 -10.88
CA VAL A 65 1.44 6.77 -9.99
C VAL A 65 2.78 7.39 -9.64
N ILE A 66 3.01 7.52 -8.33
CA ILE A 66 4.30 7.93 -7.79
C ILE A 66 5.09 6.66 -7.50
N GLU A 67 6.25 6.50 -8.13
CA GLU A 67 7.09 5.33 -7.93
C GLU A 67 8.21 5.66 -6.96
N GLY A 68 8.37 4.83 -5.93
CA GLY A 68 9.52 4.90 -5.05
C GLY A 68 10.74 4.24 -5.68
N VAL A 69 11.87 4.43 -5.05
CA VAL A 69 13.11 3.73 -5.43
C VAL A 69 13.03 2.30 -4.92
N TYR A 70 13.21 1.33 -5.81
CA TYR A 70 13.26 -0.08 -5.39
C TYR A 70 14.60 -0.35 -4.72
N ASP A 71 14.59 -0.48 -3.39
CA ASP A 71 15.78 -0.72 -2.58
C ASP A 71 15.55 -1.91 -1.65
N PRO A 72 15.71 -3.14 -2.18
CA PRO A 72 15.51 -4.34 -1.36
C PRO A 72 16.52 -4.46 -0.21
N GLN A 73 17.67 -3.81 -0.31
CA GLN A 73 18.65 -3.79 0.78
C GLN A 73 18.16 -2.96 1.97
N ALA A 74 17.48 -1.83 1.70
CA ALA A 74 16.86 -1.04 2.76
C ALA A 74 15.82 -1.88 3.51
N TRP A 75 15.00 -2.66 2.79
CA TRP A 75 14.06 -3.57 3.41
C TRP A 75 14.77 -4.65 4.25
N SER A 76 15.85 -5.23 3.70
CA SER A 76 16.61 -6.26 4.41
C SER A 76 17.19 -5.72 5.71
N ARG A 77 17.67 -4.49 5.73
CA ARG A 77 18.17 -3.86 6.96
C ARG A 77 17.07 -3.60 7.97
N ALA A 78 15.89 -3.18 7.51
CA ALA A 78 14.78 -2.80 8.39
C ALA A 78 13.98 -4.01 8.89
N ALA A 79 13.63 -4.93 8.00
CA ALA A 79 12.71 -6.02 8.27
C ALA A 79 13.33 -7.41 8.10
N GLY A 80 14.24 -7.56 7.15
CA GLY A 80 14.88 -8.86 6.88
C GLY A 80 15.71 -9.39 8.02
N VAL A 81 16.15 -8.51 8.92
CA VAL A 81 16.94 -8.91 10.12
C VAL A 81 16.15 -9.81 11.08
N PHE A 82 14.82 -9.79 11.00
CA PHE A 82 13.97 -10.68 11.81
C PHE A 82 13.90 -12.10 11.27
N GLY A 83 14.48 -12.35 10.08
CA GLY A 83 14.54 -13.68 9.49
C GLY A 83 13.20 -14.23 9.06
N THR A 84 13.13 -15.55 8.95
CA THR A 84 11.93 -16.26 8.47
C THR A 84 11.22 -17.07 9.55
N ASP A 85 11.66 -16.94 10.81
CA ASP A 85 11.00 -17.62 11.95
C ASP A 85 9.57 -17.09 12.08
N PRO A 86 8.54 -17.96 12.09
CA PRO A 86 7.17 -17.55 12.28
C PRO A 86 6.92 -16.72 13.54
N ASP A 87 7.68 -16.97 14.61
CA ASP A 87 7.55 -16.21 15.85
C ASP A 87 8.01 -14.76 15.70
N GLN A 88 8.86 -14.48 14.73
CA GLN A 88 9.34 -13.13 14.44
C GLN A 88 8.54 -12.43 13.34
N ARG A 89 7.56 -13.11 12.76
CA ARG A 89 6.75 -12.54 11.67
C ARG A 89 6.04 -11.25 12.05
N PRO A 90 5.41 -11.14 13.24
CA PRO A 90 4.75 -9.88 13.62
C PRO A 90 5.71 -8.70 13.62
N ASP A 91 6.91 -8.85 14.17
CA ASP A 91 7.90 -7.78 14.23
C ASP A 91 8.46 -7.45 12.85
N ARG A 92 8.68 -8.45 12.01
CA ARG A 92 9.13 -8.27 10.65
C ARG A 92 8.08 -7.50 9.82
N CYS A 93 6.82 -7.89 9.93
CA CYS A 93 5.75 -7.21 9.21
C CYS A 93 5.57 -5.77 9.69
N ARG A 94 5.67 -5.52 11.00
CA ARG A 94 5.62 -4.14 11.53
C ARG A 94 6.74 -3.29 10.93
N ALA A 95 7.96 -3.78 10.92
CA ALA A 95 9.10 -3.06 10.36
C ALA A 95 8.92 -2.82 8.85
N CYS A 96 8.36 -3.79 8.14
CA CYS A 96 8.05 -3.68 6.73
C CYS A 96 7.01 -2.59 6.46
N TYR A 97 5.92 -2.56 7.23
CA TYR A 97 4.89 -1.52 7.10
C TYR A 97 5.47 -0.15 7.40
N ARG A 98 6.26 -0.05 8.47
CA ARG A 98 6.88 1.22 8.87
C ARG A 98 7.74 1.79 7.74
N LEU A 99 8.62 1.00 7.17
CA LEU A 99 9.49 1.45 6.08
C LEU A 99 8.69 1.99 4.90
N ARG A 100 7.68 1.25 4.47
CA ARG A 100 6.88 1.59 3.30
C ARG A 100 6.00 2.80 3.55
N LEU A 101 5.35 2.88 4.70
CA LEU A 101 4.46 3.99 5.03
C LEU A 101 5.22 5.26 5.35
N GLU A 102 6.40 5.17 5.96
CA GLU A 102 7.27 6.33 6.14
C GLU A 102 7.72 6.92 4.81
N GLU A 103 8.05 6.10 3.83
CA GLU A 103 8.40 6.56 2.50
C GLU A 103 7.22 7.30 1.85
N ALA A 104 6.02 6.72 1.93
CA ALA A 104 4.82 7.34 1.38
C ALA A 104 4.51 8.67 2.06
N CYS A 105 4.61 8.73 3.38
CA CYS A 105 4.33 9.96 4.14
C CYS A 105 5.36 11.05 3.89
N ALA A 106 6.63 10.69 3.78
CA ALA A 106 7.68 11.65 3.44
C ALA A 106 7.42 12.28 2.06
N TYR A 107 7.07 11.46 1.09
CA TYR A 107 6.71 11.96 -0.24
C TYR A 107 5.47 12.87 -0.18
N ALA A 108 4.43 12.41 0.51
CA ALA A 108 3.18 13.16 0.62
C ALA A 108 3.41 14.54 1.23
N SER A 109 4.19 14.60 2.31
CA SER A 109 4.51 15.85 2.99
C SER A 109 5.27 16.81 2.08
N ALA A 110 6.24 16.29 1.32
CA ALA A 110 7.08 17.12 0.44
C ALA A 110 6.34 17.60 -0.81
N ASN A 111 5.21 16.99 -1.17
CA ASN A 111 4.55 17.24 -2.45
C ASN A 111 3.09 17.71 -2.31
N GLY A 112 2.74 18.28 -1.16
CA GLY A 112 1.46 18.97 -0.99
C GLY A 112 0.25 18.07 -0.81
N PHE A 113 0.42 16.80 -0.49
CA PHE A 113 -0.69 15.93 -0.11
C PHE A 113 -1.15 16.23 1.31
N GLU A 114 -2.44 16.01 1.56
CA GLU A 114 -3.05 16.31 2.84
C GLU A 114 -3.21 15.07 3.72
N GLY A 115 -3.19 13.89 3.10
CA GLY A 115 -3.33 12.64 3.84
C GLY A 115 -2.76 11.46 3.08
N VAL A 116 -2.64 10.34 3.79
CA VAL A 116 -2.15 9.07 3.25
C VAL A 116 -3.10 7.95 3.63
N ALA A 117 -3.40 7.07 2.69
CA ALA A 117 -4.14 5.84 2.89
C ALA A 117 -3.33 4.66 2.36
N THR A 118 -3.74 3.44 2.68
CA THR A 118 -3.06 2.24 2.20
C THR A 118 -4.04 1.14 1.83
N THR A 119 -3.65 0.30 0.89
CA THR A 119 -4.42 -0.87 0.47
C THR A 119 -4.05 -2.14 1.25
N LEU A 120 -3.10 -2.05 2.18
CA LEU A 120 -2.59 -3.20 2.92
C LEU A 120 -3.67 -3.96 3.70
N THR A 121 -4.72 -3.26 4.15
CA THR A 121 -5.77 -3.87 4.98
C THR A 121 -6.81 -4.66 4.19
N VAL A 122 -6.72 -4.71 2.86
CA VAL A 122 -7.61 -5.56 2.06
C VAL A 122 -7.34 -7.04 2.34
N SER A 123 -6.07 -7.42 2.49
CA SER A 123 -5.69 -8.80 2.73
C SER A 123 -6.02 -9.21 4.17
N PRO A 124 -6.76 -10.33 4.37
CA PRO A 124 -7.03 -10.83 5.72
C PRO A 124 -5.80 -11.48 6.37
N TYR A 125 -4.70 -11.63 5.62
CA TYR A 125 -3.47 -12.25 6.10
C TYR A 125 -2.48 -11.23 6.66
N GLN A 126 -2.81 -9.94 6.62
CA GLN A 126 -1.97 -8.87 7.16
C GLN A 126 -2.43 -8.49 8.58
N TYR A 127 -1.57 -7.81 9.31
CA TYR A 127 -1.84 -7.39 10.70
C TYR A 127 -2.53 -6.02 10.69
N THR A 128 -3.84 -6.03 10.64
CA THR A 128 -4.68 -4.83 10.45
C THR A 128 -4.41 -3.73 11.49
N GLU A 129 -4.38 -4.09 12.78
CA GLU A 129 -4.12 -3.09 13.83
C GLU A 129 -2.70 -2.54 13.78
N THR A 130 -1.73 -3.38 13.44
CA THR A 130 -0.34 -2.94 13.27
C THR A 130 -0.23 -1.94 12.12
N ILE A 131 -0.95 -2.18 11.03
CA ILE A 131 -1.00 -1.26 9.88
C ILE A 131 -1.56 0.09 10.34
N ARG A 132 -2.65 0.10 11.12
CA ARG A 132 -3.23 1.34 11.64
C ARG A 132 -2.23 2.12 12.47
N GLU A 133 -1.57 1.44 13.42
CA GLU A 133 -0.57 2.07 14.28
C GLU A 133 0.58 2.68 13.48
N GLU A 134 1.09 1.95 12.48
CA GLU A 134 2.22 2.42 11.69
C GLU A 134 1.82 3.54 10.73
N LEU A 135 0.60 3.52 10.20
CA LEU A 135 0.12 4.62 9.37
C LEU A 135 -0.04 5.91 10.20
N GLU A 136 -0.64 5.81 11.37
CA GLU A 136 -0.78 6.96 12.28
C GLU A 136 0.58 7.51 12.70
N ARG A 137 1.50 6.62 13.05
CA ARG A 137 2.87 6.99 13.43
C ARG A 137 3.60 7.71 12.29
N ALA A 138 3.46 7.22 11.06
CA ALA A 138 4.15 7.81 9.90
C ALA A 138 3.57 9.17 9.51
N CYS A 139 2.26 9.35 9.68
CA CYS A 139 1.58 10.60 9.34
C CYS A 139 1.83 11.72 10.36
N GLU A 140 1.92 11.39 11.63
CA GLU A 140 1.96 12.37 12.73
C GLU A 140 3.06 13.42 12.60
N PRO A 141 4.34 13.06 12.32
CA PRO A 141 5.41 14.07 12.23
C PRO A 141 5.20 15.09 11.13
N HIS A 142 4.39 14.77 10.13
CA HIS A 142 4.15 15.62 8.95
C HIS A 142 2.81 16.34 9.00
N GLY A 143 2.02 16.15 10.05
CA GLY A 143 0.69 16.73 10.12
C GLY A 143 -0.28 16.19 9.06
N LEU A 144 -0.02 15.01 8.52
CA LEU A 144 -0.87 14.37 7.51
C LEU A 144 -2.05 13.66 8.16
N ALA A 145 -3.20 13.65 7.48
CA ALA A 145 -4.32 12.83 7.90
C ALA A 145 -3.99 11.36 7.61
N ALA A 146 -4.12 10.52 8.62
CA ALA A 146 -4.01 9.08 8.46
C ALA A 146 -5.41 8.55 8.11
N VAL A 147 -5.66 8.29 6.82
CA VAL A 147 -6.96 7.82 6.35
C VAL A 147 -6.94 6.30 6.40
N PHE A 148 -7.10 5.78 7.60
CA PHE A 148 -7.11 4.34 7.84
C PHE A 148 -8.52 3.78 7.63
N ARG A 149 -8.60 2.68 6.90
CA ARG A 149 -9.81 1.87 6.75
C ARG A 149 -9.43 0.40 6.82
N ASP A 150 -10.27 -0.39 7.46
CA ASP A 150 -10.19 -1.83 7.43
C ASP A 150 -10.98 -2.31 6.21
N TYR A 151 -10.26 -2.70 5.16
CA TYR A 151 -10.88 -3.12 3.90
C TYR A 151 -11.04 -4.64 3.78
N ARG A 152 -10.89 -5.39 4.87
CA ARG A 152 -10.98 -6.85 4.81
C ARG A 152 -12.32 -7.35 4.27
N GLU A 153 -13.40 -6.63 4.53
CA GLU A 153 -14.73 -6.96 3.99
C GLU A 153 -14.78 -6.85 2.46
N GLN A 154 -13.85 -6.09 1.87
CA GLN A 154 -13.77 -5.89 0.44
C GLN A 154 -12.94 -6.96 -0.27
N TYR A 155 -12.30 -7.85 0.47
CA TYR A 155 -11.42 -8.88 -0.11
C TYR A 155 -12.12 -9.78 -1.14
N PRO A 156 -13.33 -10.31 -0.87
CA PRO A 156 -14.03 -11.13 -1.87
C PRO A 156 -14.33 -10.36 -3.15
N GLU A 157 -14.77 -9.12 -3.05
CA GLU A 157 -15.08 -8.29 -4.21
C GLU A 157 -13.83 -7.90 -4.98
N ALA A 158 -12.73 -7.59 -4.29
CA ALA A 158 -11.44 -7.31 -4.92
C ALA A 158 -10.97 -8.53 -5.70
N THR A 159 -11.12 -9.72 -5.14
CA THR A 159 -10.78 -10.99 -5.79
C THR A 159 -11.64 -11.20 -7.04
N ARG A 160 -12.95 -11.03 -6.91
CA ARG A 160 -13.89 -11.20 -8.01
C ARG A 160 -13.57 -10.24 -9.17
N ARG A 161 -13.36 -8.96 -8.85
CA ARG A 161 -13.08 -7.94 -9.86
C ARG A 161 -11.76 -8.20 -10.58
N SER A 162 -10.71 -8.53 -9.83
CA SER A 162 -9.40 -8.78 -10.44
C SER A 162 -9.43 -9.99 -11.36
N LYS A 163 -10.18 -11.03 -11.00
CA LYS A 163 -10.38 -12.19 -11.88
C LYS A 163 -11.17 -11.82 -13.14
N ALA A 164 -12.24 -11.05 -12.99
CA ALA A 164 -13.07 -10.61 -14.11
C ALA A 164 -12.30 -9.75 -15.10
N MET A 165 -11.33 -8.97 -14.62
CA MET A 165 -10.47 -8.12 -15.43
C MET A 165 -9.29 -8.88 -16.06
N GLY A 166 -9.12 -10.18 -15.75
CA GLY A 166 -7.97 -10.95 -16.21
C GLY A 166 -6.64 -10.46 -15.64
N MET A 167 -6.68 -9.82 -14.49
CA MET A 167 -5.52 -9.19 -13.88
C MET A 167 -4.59 -10.21 -13.24
N TYR A 168 -3.28 -10.00 -13.39
CA TYR A 168 -2.29 -10.81 -12.67
C TYR A 168 -2.53 -10.74 -11.15
N ARG A 169 -2.58 -11.90 -10.52
CA ARG A 169 -2.75 -12.03 -9.08
C ARG A 169 -1.61 -12.85 -8.51
N GLN A 170 -0.87 -12.21 -7.59
CA GLN A 170 0.25 -12.87 -6.92
C GLN A 170 -0.25 -13.93 -5.93
N ASN A 171 0.56 -14.94 -5.68
CA ASN A 171 0.25 -16.02 -4.75
C ASN A 171 1.02 -15.93 -3.42
N TYR A 172 1.72 -14.82 -3.19
CA TYR A 172 2.46 -14.57 -1.93
C TYR A 172 2.57 -13.07 -1.69
N GLY A 173 2.96 -12.69 -0.46
CA GLY A 173 3.01 -11.28 -0.05
C GLY A 173 4.12 -10.44 -0.69
N GLY A 174 5.08 -11.07 -1.34
CA GLY A 174 6.21 -10.38 -1.97
C GLY A 174 7.51 -10.54 -1.21
N CYS A 175 7.50 -10.55 0.12
CA CYS A 175 8.70 -10.74 0.93
C CYS A 175 9.04 -12.23 1.06
N VAL A 176 10.32 -12.49 1.22
CA VAL A 176 10.83 -13.84 1.45
C VAL A 176 10.83 -14.20 2.93
#